data_871bc9dde7bdaa46e20bea216736afed
#
_entry.id   871bc9dde7bdaa46e20bea216736afed
#
_cell.length_a   1.000
_cell.length_b   1.000
_cell.length_c   1.000
_cell.angle_alpha   90.00
_cell.angle_beta   90.00
_cell.angle_gamma   90.00
#
_symmetry.space_group_name_H-M   'P 1'
#
loop_
_entity.id
_entity.type
_entity.pdbx_description
1 polymer ?
#
loop_
_entity_poly.entity_id
_entity_poly.type
_entity_poly.pdbx_seq_one_letter_code
_entity_poly.pdbx_strand_id
1 'polypeptide(L)'
;MANPQFLLDTNILVYLIGGKSDLLRARVERCAPGMLVTSTLCVAEAAYGLRGNPRVDSALARILSVVAPSPFDLEAAFRFAAIPFHRSRVDRFIAAQALALGLVVVTNNERDFADVPGLKIENWTRK
;
A
#
# COMPACT_ATOMS: atom_id res chain seq x y z
N MET A 1 -17.62 7.81 -8.12
CA MET A 1 -16.31 7.38 -7.63
C MET A 1 -15.92 6.05 -8.23
N ALA A 2 -14.67 5.91 -8.66
CA ALA A 2 -14.22 4.63 -9.19
C ALA A 2 -14.09 3.58 -8.07
N ASN A 3 -14.17 2.29 -8.43
CA ASN A 3 -13.92 1.22 -7.50
C ASN A 3 -12.42 1.14 -7.18
N PRO A 4 -12.04 0.71 -5.96
CA PRO A 4 -10.64 0.48 -5.63
C PRO A 4 -10.00 -0.54 -6.57
N GLN A 5 -8.78 -0.23 -7.02
CA GLN A 5 -8.00 -1.10 -7.90
C GLN A 5 -6.61 -1.37 -7.37
N PHE A 6 -6.05 -0.43 -6.60
CA PHE A 6 -4.66 -0.49 -6.18
C PHE A 6 -4.53 -0.30 -4.68
N LEU A 7 -3.67 -1.12 -4.07
CA LEU A 7 -3.30 -0.97 -2.66
C LEU A 7 -1.85 -0.52 -2.60
N LEU A 8 -1.60 0.67 -2.05
CA LEU A 8 -0.26 1.22 -1.90
C LEU A 8 0.38 0.67 -0.62
N ASP A 9 1.61 0.14 -0.73
CA ASP A 9 2.30 -0.39 0.44
C ASP A 9 2.98 0.73 1.26
N THR A 10 3.61 0.34 2.37
CA THR A 10 4.21 1.27 3.32
C THR A 10 5.25 2.19 2.68
N ASN A 11 6.18 1.63 1.90
CA ASN A 11 7.25 2.43 1.30
C ASN A 11 6.72 3.42 0.28
N ILE A 12 5.65 3.06 -0.43
CA ILE A 12 5.00 3.98 -1.36
C ILE A 12 4.43 5.18 -0.61
N LEU A 13 3.78 4.95 0.54
CA LEU A 13 3.31 6.06 1.38
C LEU A 13 4.47 6.94 1.83
N VAL A 14 5.57 6.33 2.27
CA VAL A 14 6.77 7.06 2.71
C VAL A 14 7.35 7.90 1.56
N TYR A 15 7.40 7.34 0.36
CA TYR A 15 7.87 8.06 -0.82
C TYR A 15 6.97 9.25 -1.16
N LEU A 16 5.65 9.08 -1.05
CA LEU A 16 4.71 10.18 -1.29
C LEU A 16 4.86 11.28 -0.26
N ILE A 17 5.03 10.92 1.01
CA ILE A 17 5.24 11.90 2.09
C ILE A 17 6.52 12.70 1.84
N GLY A 18 7.58 12.03 1.41
CA GLY A 18 8.89 12.67 1.19
C GLY A 18 9.08 13.29 -0.18
N GLY A 19 8.13 13.13 -1.09
CA GLY A 19 8.26 13.65 -2.45
C GLY A 19 9.43 13.02 -3.23
N LYS A 20 9.73 11.75 -3.00
CA LYS A 20 10.95 11.12 -3.50
C LYS A 20 10.88 10.60 -4.93
N SER A 21 9.70 10.55 -5.54
CA SER A 21 9.56 10.01 -6.88
C SER A 21 8.53 10.80 -7.67
N ASP A 22 9.00 11.48 -8.70
CA ASP A 22 8.10 12.22 -9.60
C ASP A 22 7.24 11.27 -10.44
N LEU A 23 7.78 10.12 -10.82
CA LEU A 23 7.01 9.11 -11.56
C LEU A 23 5.85 8.59 -10.74
N LEU A 24 6.11 8.25 -9.47
CA LEU A 24 5.08 7.79 -8.56
C LEU A 24 3.98 8.84 -8.38
N ARG A 25 4.39 10.08 -8.10
CA ARG A 25 3.44 11.17 -7.90
C ARG A 25 2.55 11.36 -9.12
N ALA A 26 3.14 11.34 -10.31
CA ALA A 26 2.40 11.51 -11.55
C ALA A 26 1.38 10.38 -11.74
N ARG A 27 1.75 9.14 -11.41
CA ARG A 27 0.82 8.00 -11.51
C ARG A 27 -0.34 8.15 -10.54
N VAL A 28 -0.05 8.54 -9.31
CA VAL A 28 -1.08 8.76 -8.29
C VAL A 28 -2.04 9.87 -8.72
N GLU A 29 -1.51 10.97 -9.23
CA GLU A 29 -2.33 12.10 -9.65
C GLU A 29 -3.23 11.79 -10.83
N ARG A 30 -2.90 10.80 -11.65
CA ARG A 30 -3.73 10.37 -12.78
C ARG A 30 -4.82 9.40 -12.39
N CYS A 31 -4.80 8.87 -11.20
CA CYS A 31 -5.84 7.94 -10.76
C CYS A 31 -7.14 8.68 -10.44
N ALA A 32 -8.26 8.09 -10.82
CA ALA A 32 -9.56 8.64 -10.49
C ALA A 32 -9.83 8.50 -8.99
N PRO A 33 -10.63 9.40 -8.41
CA PRO A 33 -10.99 9.29 -6.99
C PRO A 33 -11.60 7.93 -6.67
N GLY A 34 -11.11 7.29 -5.60
CA GLY A 34 -11.58 5.99 -5.17
C GLY A 34 -10.78 4.81 -5.69
N MET A 35 -9.89 5.01 -6.67
CA MET A 35 -9.08 3.92 -7.20
C MET A 35 -7.98 3.45 -6.25
N LEU A 36 -7.51 4.32 -5.36
CA LEU A 36 -6.37 4.04 -4.50
C LEU A 36 -6.81 3.82 -3.07
N VAL A 37 -6.31 2.73 -2.48
CA VAL A 37 -6.44 2.46 -1.05
C VAL A 37 -5.08 2.10 -0.48
N THR A 38 -4.99 2.06 0.84
CA THR A 38 -3.84 1.51 1.54
C THR A 38 -4.36 0.71 2.71
N SER A 39 -3.49 -0.08 3.33
CA SER A 39 -3.85 -0.80 4.55
C SER A 39 -3.62 0.12 5.76
N THR A 40 -4.49 0.01 6.78
CA THR A 40 -4.21 0.63 8.07
C THR A 40 -2.89 0.13 8.66
N LEU A 41 -2.46 -1.08 8.30
CA LEU A 41 -1.13 -1.60 8.68
C LEU A 41 -0.01 -0.76 8.05
N CYS A 42 -0.17 -0.37 6.78
CA CYS A 42 0.80 0.50 6.11
C CYS A 42 0.83 1.89 6.73
N VAL A 43 -0.34 2.41 7.11
CA VAL A 43 -0.43 3.70 7.80
C VAL A 43 0.32 3.63 9.12
N ALA A 44 0.13 2.57 9.89
CA ALA A 44 0.81 2.38 11.17
C ALA A 44 2.32 2.34 11.01
N GLU A 45 2.81 1.60 10.01
CA GLU A 45 4.24 1.50 9.76
C GLU A 45 4.84 2.84 9.31
N ALA A 46 4.15 3.54 8.40
CA ALA A 46 4.62 4.82 7.91
C ALA A 46 4.67 5.85 9.04
N ALA A 47 3.61 5.92 9.85
CA ALA A 47 3.55 6.84 10.97
C ALA A 47 4.64 6.54 12.00
N TYR A 48 4.87 5.26 12.30
CA TYR A 48 5.89 4.86 13.25
C TYR A 48 7.30 5.17 12.74
N GLY A 49 7.57 4.82 11.48
CA GLY A 49 8.89 5.03 10.88
C GLY A 49 9.26 6.49 10.74
N LEU A 50 8.27 7.38 10.62
CA LEU A 50 8.50 8.82 10.44
C LEU A 50 8.19 9.63 11.70
N ARG A 51 7.99 8.95 12.84
CA ARG A 51 7.68 9.63 14.09
C ARG A 51 8.79 10.60 14.46
N GLY A 52 8.43 11.70 15.09
CA GLY A 52 9.37 12.76 15.45
C GLY A 52 9.52 13.83 14.39
N ASN A 53 8.96 13.61 13.19
CA ASN A 53 8.95 14.65 12.16
C ASN A 53 7.62 15.43 12.29
N PRO A 54 7.68 16.75 12.59
CA PRO A 54 6.46 17.52 12.88
C PRO A 54 5.54 17.68 11.66
N ARG A 55 6.02 17.39 10.44
CA ARG A 55 5.22 17.54 9.23
C ARG A 55 4.52 16.26 8.80
N VAL A 56 4.82 15.13 9.44
CA VAL A 56 4.32 13.83 9.00
C VAL A 56 2.81 13.73 9.12
N ASP A 57 2.25 14.17 10.24
CA ASP A 57 0.82 14.05 10.47
C ASP A 57 0.01 14.80 9.42
N SER A 58 0.41 16.02 9.07
CA SER A 58 -0.32 16.80 8.06
C SER A 58 -0.11 16.23 6.65
N ALA A 59 1.10 15.77 6.32
CA ALA A 59 1.38 15.15 5.03
C ALA A 59 0.60 13.85 4.87
N LEU A 60 0.58 13.03 5.92
CA LEU A 60 -0.17 11.78 5.90
C LEU A 60 -1.66 12.02 5.77
N ALA A 61 -2.21 13.01 6.48
CA ALA A 61 -3.62 13.37 6.35
C ALA A 61 -3.98 13.76 4.93
N ARG A 62 -3.12 14.53 4.25
CA ARG A 62 -3.36 14.90 2.85
C ARG A 62 -3.35 13.67 1.93
N ILE A 63 -2.42 12.77 2.12
CA ILE A 63 -2.34 11.55 1.32
C ILE A 63 -3.58 10.69 1.56
N LEU A 64 -3.99 10.53 2.81
CA LEU A 64 -5.15 9.69 3.14
C LEU A 64 -6.48 10.31 2.69
N SER A 65 -6.49 11.57 2.28
CA SER A 65 -7.68 12.16 1.67
C SER A 65 -7.91 11.65 0.24
N VAL A 66 -6.86 11.12 -0.42
CA VAL A 66 -6.96 10.58 -1.78
C VAL A 66 -6.67 9.07 -1.82
N VAL A 67 -5.99 8.54 -0.82
CA VAL A 67 -5.67 7.12 -0.69
C VAL A 67 -6.39 6.62 0.56
N ALA A 68 -7.56 6.01 0.39
CA ALA A 68 -8.41 5.65 1.53
C ALA A 68 -7.77 4.52 2.34
N PRO A 69 -7.69 4.64 3.67
CA PRO A 69 -7.21 3.54 4.50
C PRO A 69 -8.29 2.47 4.62
N SER A 70 -7.89 1.20 4.48
CA SER A 70 -8.77 0.05 4.57
C SER A 70 -8.29 -0.85 5.72
N PRO A 71 -9.20 -1.34 6.59
CA PRO A 71 -8.80 -2.17 7.71
C PRO A 71 -8.43 -3.59 7.26
N PHE A 72 -7.51 -4.20 7.99
CA PHE A 72 -7.21 -5.63 7.82
C PHE A 72 -8.34 -6.41 8.51
N ASP A 73 -9.23 -6.98 7.71
CA ASP A 73 -10.45 -7.60 8.21
C ASP A 73 -10.34 -9.13 8.29
N LEU A 74 -11.47 -9.77 8.64
CA LEU A 74 -11.51 -11.21 8.83
C LEU A 74 -11.21 -11.96 7.53
N GLU A 75 -11.72 -11.49 6.39
CA GLU A 75 -11.44 -12.13 5.11
C GLU A 75 -9.96 -12.06 4.77
N ALA A 76 -9.31 -10.92 5.02
CA ALA A 76 -7.87 -10.79 4.86
C ALA A 76 -7.13 -11.77 5.76
N ALA A 77 -7.61 -11.98 6.99
CA ALA A 77 -7.00 -12.93 7.91
C ALA A 77 -7.03 -14.35 7.36
N PHE A 78 -8.15 -14.78 6.78
CA PHE A 78 -8.25 -16.11 6.17
C PHE A 78 -7.35 -16.24 4.95
N ARG A 79 -7.25 -15.19 4.13
CA ARG A 79 -6.33 -15.19 2.99
C ARG A 79 -4.88 -15.29 3.45
N PHE A 80 -4.54 -14.61 4.54
CA PHE A 80 -3.20 -14.70 5.11
C PHE A 80 -2.83 -16.15 5.45
N ALA A 81 -3.76 -16.87 6.06
CA ALA A 81 -3.54 -18.26 6.46
C ALA A 81 -3.25 -19.17 5.26
N ALA A 82 -3.71 -18.81 4.06
CA ALA A 82 -3.51 -19.60 2.85
C ALA A 82 -2.23 -19.26 2.09
N ILE A 83 -1.53 -18.18 2.46
CA ILE A 83 -0.29 -17.79 1.78
C ILE A 83 0.85 -18.67 2.29
N PRO A 84 1.71 -19.21 1.39
CA PRO A 84 2.88 -19.98 1.82
C PRO A 84 3.82 -19.17 2.70
N PHE A 85 4.59 -19.85 3.52
CA PHE A 85 5.55 -19.22 4.42
C PHE A 85 6.42 -18.21 3.68
N HIS A 86 6.65 -17.05 4.32
CA HIS A 86 7.42 -15.97 3.76
C HIS A 86 8.22 -15.28 4.86
N ARG A 87 9.33 -14.65 4.47
CA ARG A 87 10.24 -14.01 5.43
C ARG A 87 9.64 -12.78 6.10
N SER A 88 8.93 -11.95 5.34
CA SER A 88 8.35 -10.71 5.86
C SER A 88 6.88 -10.92 6.19
N ARG A 89 6.55 -10.88 7.48
CA ARG A 89 5.16 -11.05 7.90
C ARG A 89 4.28 -9.88 7.52
N VAL A 90 4.82 -8.66 7.63
CA VAL A 90 4.02 -7.47 7.32
C VAL A 90 3.62 -7.46 5.86
N ASP A 91 4.56 -7.75 4.95
CA ASP A 91 4.26 -7.82 3.52
C ASP A 91 3.23 -8.91 3.23
N ARG A 92 3.25 -10.01 3.95
CA ARG A 92 2.26 -11.07 3.79
C ARG A 92 0.87 -10.62 4.23
N PHE A 93 0.75 -9.85 5.30
CA PHE A 93 -0.53 -9.28 5.71
C PHE A 93 -1.07 -8.35 4.62
N ILE A 94 -0.21 -7.51 4.06
CA ILE A 94 -0.60 -6.59 2.99
C ILE A 94 -1.03 -7.37 1.75
N ALA A 95 -0.26 -8.40 1.38
CA ALA A 95 -0.59 -9.26 0.24
C ALA A 95 -1.95 -9.95 0.44
N ALA A 96 -2.20 -10.46 1.65
CA ALA A 96 -3.46 -11.12 1.98
C ALA A 96 -4.64 -10.16 1.85
N GLN A 97 -4.47 -8.94 2.32
CA GLN A 97 -5.50 -7.92 2.22
C GLN A 97 -5.80 -7.56 0.76
N ALA A 98 -4.75 -7.41 -0.05
CA ALA A 98 -4.91 -7.13 -1.48
C ALA A 98 -5.63 -8.28 -2.19
N LEU A 99 -5.28 -9.53 -1.87
CA LEU A 99 -5.96 -10.70 -2.44
C LEU A 99 -7.43 -10.73 -2.05
N ALA A 100 -7.74 -10.46 -0.78
CA ALA A 100 -9.12 -10.45 -0.29
C ALA A 100 -9.97 -9.38 -0.99
N LEU A 101 -9.36 -8.25 -1.32
CA LEU A 101 -10.06 -7.14 -1.96
C LEU A 101 -9.96 -7.15 -3.49
N GLY A 102 -9.17 -8.07 -4.06
CA GLY A 102 -8.97 -8.15 -5.51
C GLY A 102 -8.16 -7.00 -6.06
N LEU A 103 -7.16 -6.51 -5.32
CA LEU A 103 -6.39 -5.33 -5.70
C LEU A 103 -4.99 -5.68 -6.15
N VAL A 104 -4.41 -4.79 -6.97
CA VAL A 104 -2.99 -4.81 -7.34
C VAL A 104 -2.21 -4.10 -6.25
N VAL A 105 -1.13 -4.69 -5.77
CA VAL A 105 -0.22 -4.04 -4.81
C VAL A 105 0.75 -3.15 -5.57
N VAL A 106 0.82 -1.88 -5.18
CA VAL A 106 1.82 -0.95 -5.70
C VAL A 106 2.96 -0.89 -4.70
N THR A 107 4.15 -1.29 -5.13
CA THR A 107 5.33 -1.40 -4.27
C THR A 107 6.59 -1.06 -5.06
N ASN A 108 7.61 -0.56 -4.38
CA ASN A 108 8.94 -0.44 -4.97
C ASN A 108 9.84 -1.61 -4.56
N ASN A 109 9.31 -2.56 -3.81
CA ASN A 109 10.04 -3.73 -3.34
C ASN A 109 9.36 -5.01 -3.85
N GLU A 110 9.43 -5.19 -5.17
CA GLU A 110 8.73 -6.28 -5.86
C GLU A 110 9.08 -7.66 -5.31
N ARG A 111 10.33 -7.80 -4.86
CA ARG A 111 10.86 -9.07 -4.36
C ARG A 111 10.06 -9.62 -3.18
N ASP A 112 9.57 -8.73 -2.32
CA ASP A 112 8.87 -9.13 -1.10
C ASP A 112 7.46 -9.65 -1.37
N PHE A 113 6.95 -9.46 -2.60
CA PHE A 113 5.60 -9.88 -2.98
C PHE A 113 5.58 -10.90 -4.12
N ALA A 114 6.72 -11.12 -4.79
CA ALA A 114 6.77 -11.86 -6.05
C ALA A 114 6.36 -13.33 -5.90
N ASP A 115 6.55 -13.92 -4.71
CA ASP A 115 6.26 -15.33 -4.46
C ASP A 115 4.86 -15.59 -3.91
N VAL A 116 4.01 -14.57 -3.83
CA VAL A 116 2.64 -14.73 -3.34
C VAL A 116 1.74 -15.17 -4.52
N PRO A 117 1.19 -16.40 -4.48
CA PRO A 117 0.39 -16.89 -5.59
C PRO A 117 -0.84 -16.03 -5.85
N GLY A 118 -1.09 -15.70 -7.12
CA GLY A 118 -2.26 -14.95 -7.54
C GLY A 118 -2.21 -13.46 -7.29
N LEU A 119 -1.18 -12.95 -6.65
CA LEU A 119 -1.05 -11.52 -6.38
C LEU A 119 -0.47 -10.81 -7.59
N LYS A 120 -1.09 -9.69 -7.96
CA LYS A 120 -0.57 -8.78 -8.98
C LYS A 120 0.14 -7.62 -8.32
N ILE A 121 1.31 -7.26 -8.85
CA ILE A 121 2.11 -6.16 -8.32
C ILE A 121 2.53 -5.22 -9.45
N GLU A 122 2.67 -3.94 -9.12
CA GLU A 122 3.19 -2.93 -10.03
C GLU A 122 4.17 -2.03 -9.28
N ASN A 123 5.19 -1.58 -9.97
CA ASN A 123 6.15 -0.64 -9.41
C ASN A 123 6.02 0.69 -10.16
N TRP A 124 5.48 1.70 -9.47
CA TRP A 124 5.25 3.03 -10.05
C TRP A 124 6.42 3.99 -9.83
N THR A 125 7.52 3.51 -9.23
CA THR A 125 8.72 4.33 -9.00
C THR A 125 9.71 4.23 -10.16
N ARG A 126 9.44 3.38 -11.15
CA ARG A 126 10.26 3.23 -12.35
C ARG A 126 9.38 3.06 -13.58
N LYS A 127 9.98 3.31 -14.74
CA LYS A 127 9.28 3.19 -16.02
C LYS A 127 8.97 1.74 -16.40
#